data_85d0049e3a792415120f6efdf13a201d
#
_entry.id   85d0049e3a792415120f6efdf13a201d
#
_cell.length_a   1.000
_cell.length_b   1.000
_cell.length_c   1.000
_cell.angle_alpha   90.00
_cell.angle_beta   90.00
_cell.angle_gamma   90.00
#
_symmetry.space_group_name_H-M   'P 1'
#
loop_
_entity.id
_entity.type
_entity.pdbx_description
1 polymer ?
#
loop_
_entity_poly.entity_id
_entity_poly.type
_entity_poly.pdbx_seq_one_letter_code
_entity_poly.pdbx_strand_id
1 'polypeptide(L)'
;TARGRSAGISTHMKDILSRLPAYSDKMMYEQCLVLQKVVMKTKSVTVGRGRNSEKREVLKHNTPKEIIDRINDSVEHYKKAMNNTLEFRDYQEDIIAKGKTILSAKKFLYLAMEVRTGKTLTSLGIAEELGYQNVLFITKKKAMSSITADTNLLCPSYVLFIINYESLHKAPDVKWDLIICDEAHGMGSYPKPSNRAKSVKALIAKCKSHVILLSGTPTPESYSMIYHQVYGIPNNPFHSFKNFYDFARKHVRVKEIKINGLFHKNYDDAPESVMDYMKPYTIAYTQAEAGFKVDTQEHVLYVDMND
;
A
#
# COMPACT_ATOMS: atom_id res chain seq x y z
N THR A 1 -13.36 -5.42 37.04
CA THR A 1 -13.91 -6.63 36.39
C THR A 1 -13.40 -6.86 34.98
N ALA A 2 -12.91 -5.84 34.24
CA ALA A 2 -12.29 -6.00 32.92
C ALA A 2 -10.88 -6.62 32.99
N ARG A 3 -10.14 -6.43 34.09
CA ARG A 3 -8.76 -6.93 34.26
C ARG A 3 -8.69 -8.47 34.38
N GLY A 4 -9.69 -9.13 34.90
CA GLY A 4 -9.69 -10.60 35.09
C GLY A 4 -9.84 -11.40 33.79
N ARG A 5 -10.47 -10.82 32.75
CA ARG A 5 -10.68 -11.51 31.45
C ARG A 5 -9.44 -11.49 30.56
N SER A 6 -8.62 -10.45 30.62
CA SER A 6 -7.39 -10.37 29.84
C SER A 6 -6.28 -11.31 30.35
N ALA A 7 -6.22 -11.51 31.68
CA ALA A 7 -5.26 -12.44 32.27
C ALA A 7 -5.55 -13.91 31.91
N GLY A 8 -6.84 -14.30 31.84
CA GLY A 8 -7.24 -15.67 31.46
C GLY A 8 -6.91 -16.02 30.01
N ILE A 9 -7.10 -15.06 29.09
CA ILE A 9 -6.76 -15.23 27.66
C ILE A 9 -5.22 -15.37 27.50
N SER A 10 -4.44 -14.56 28.23
CA SER A 10 -2.97 -14.61 28.19
C SER A 10 -2.43 -15.96 28.68
N THR A 11 -3.03 -16.54 29.71
CA THR A 11 -2.59 -17.85 30.27
C THR A 11 -2.90 -18.99 29.29
N HIS A 12 -4.07 -18.99 28.69
CA HIS A 12 -4.47 -19.99 27.71
C HIS A 12 -3.64 -19.90 26.42
N MET A 13 -3.30 -18.70 25.96
CA MET A 13 -2.39 -18.49 24.84
C MET A 13 -0.98 -18.99 25.14
N LYS A 14 -0.45 -18.77 26.36
CA LYS A 14 0.85 -19.31 26.78
C LYS A 14 0.86 -20.83 26.80
N ASP A 15 -0.21 -21.47 27.25
CA ASP A 15 -0.34 -22.93 27.24
C ASP A 15 -0.37 -23.51 25.83
N ILE A 16 -1.07 -22.87 24.90
CA ILE A 16 -1.08 -23.26 23.48
C ILE A 16 0.32 -23.08 22.86
N LEU A 17 0.96 -21.94 23.09
CA LEU A 17 2.29 -21.65 22.55
C LEU A 17 3.37 -22.60 23.11
N SER A 18 3.27 -23.04 24.37
CA SER A 18 4.21 -23.99 24.99
C SER A 18 4.15 -25.40 24.39
N ARG A 19 3.07 -25.74 23.70
CA ARG A 19 2.85 -27.04 23.05
C ARG A 19 3.23 -27.04 21.57
N LEU A 20 3.55 -25.86 21.01
CA LEU A 20 4.04 -25.77 19.63
C LEU A 20 5.54 -26.02 19.57
N PRO A 21 6.06 -26.67 18.50
CA PRO A 21 7.50 -26.85 18.34
C PRO A 21 8.20 -25.47 18.34
N ALA A 22 9.46 -25.45 18.81
CA ALA A 22 10.27 -24.24 18.88
C ALA A 22 10.48 -23.66 17.46
N TYR A 23 9.73 -22.63 17.15
CA TYR A 23 9.84 -21.86 15.92
C TYR A 23 10.68 -20.60 16.16
N SER A 24 11.22 -20.01 15.08
CA SER A 24 11.88 -18.71 15.16
C SER A 24 10.91 -17.63 15.67
N ASP A 25 11.43 -16.56 16.31
CA ASP A 25 10.63 -15.45 16.84
C ASP A 25 9.68 -14.83 15.81
N LYS A 26 10.07 -14.87 14.55
CA LYS A 26 9.29 -14.46 13.41
C LYS A 26 8.02 -15.30 13.20
N MET A 27 8.16 -16.63 13.19
CA MET A 27 7.00 -17.54 13.08
C MET A 27 6.05 -17.38 14.27
N MET A 28 6.57 -17.10 15.46
CA MET A 28 5.76 -16.84 16.66
C MET A 28 4.89 -15.59 16.50
N TYR A 29 5.43 -14.51 15.91
CA TYR A 29 4.68 -13.28 15.70
C TYR A 29 3.55 -13.45 14.66
N GLU A 30 3.82 -14.11 13.54
CA GLU A 30 2.82 -14.43 12.53
C GLU A 30 1.73 -15.35 13.08
N GLN A 31 2.10 -16.33 13.88
CA GLN A 31 1.14 -17.19 14.60
C GLN A 31 0.28 -16.39 15.58
N CYS A 32 0.81 -15.37 16.25
CA CYS A 32 0.03 -14.49 17.10
C CYS A 32 -1.01 -13.68 16.31
N LEU A 33 -0.67 -13.21 15.10
CA LEU A 33 -1.61 -12.52 14.22
C LEU A 33 -2.69 -13.46 13.69
N VAL A 34 -2.32 -14.67 13.32
CA VAL A 34 -3.26 -15.73 12.91
C VAL A 34 -4.13 -16.14 14.09
N LEU A 35 -3.57 -16.30 15.27
CA LEU A 35 -4.28 -16.64 16.50
C LEU A 35 -5.31 -15.56 16.89
N GLN A 36 -5.01 -14.28 16.70
CA GLN A 36 -6.02 -13.21 16.90
C GLN A 36 -7.22 -13.36 15.96
N LYS A 37 -6.99 -13.76 14.70
CA LYS A 37 -8.08 -14.04 13.74
C LYS A 37 -8.78 -15.38 14.00
N VAL A 38 -8.06 -16.33 14.59
CA VAL A 38 -8.51 -17.71 14.84
C VAL A 38 -9.30 -17.84 16.15
N VAL A 39 -8.98 -17.00 17.15
CA VAL A 39 -9.63 -17.07 18.48
C VAL A 39 -11.10 -16.62 18.43
N MET A 40 -11.47 -15.76 17.47
CA MET A 40 -12.80 -15.19 17.39
C MET A 40 -13.48 -15.48 16.05
N LYS A 41 -14.71 -15.96 16.08
CA LYS A 41 -15.58 -16.07 14.90
C LYS A 41 -16.86 -15.27 15.09
N THR A 42 -17.38 -14.71 14.02
CA THR A 42 -18.68 -14.07 14.03
C THR A 42 -19.76 -15.14 13.87
N LYS A 43 -20.72 -15.16 14.77
CA LYS A 43 -21.88 -16.02 14.67
C LYS A 43 -23.15 -15.18 14.68
N SER A 44 -24.03 -15.43 13.71
CA SER A 44 -25.35 -14.85 13.69
C SER A 44 -26.21 -15.50 14.76
N VAL A 45 -26.75 -14.71 15.68
CA VAL A 45 -27.62 -15.16 16.75
C VAL A 45 -28.95 -14.42 16.62
N THR A 46 -30.03 -15.17 16.65
CA THR A 46 -31.38 -14.57 16.68
C THR A 46 -31.70 -14.12 18.09
N VAL A 47 -31.91 -12.81 18.27
CA VAL A 47 -32.28 -12.22 19.55
C VAL A 47 -33.74 -11.77 19.46
N GLY A 48 -34.56 -12.21 20.41
CA GLY A 48 -35.99 -11.93 20.46
C GLY A 48 -36.84 -13.19 20.25
N ARG A 49 -38.14 -13.05 20.51
CA ARG A 49 -39.14 -14.15 20.32
C ARG A 49 -40.20 -13.71 19.32
N GLY A 50 -40.57 -14.63 18.40
CA GLY A 50 -41.65 -14.44 17.44
C GLY A 50 -41.35 -13.39 16.37
N ARG A 51 -42.32 -12.57 15.98
CA ARG A 51 -42.22 -11.56 14.90
C ARG A 51 -41.21 -10.44 15.14
N ASN A 52 -40.72 -10.27 16.37
CA ASN A 52 -39.75 -9.25 16.77
C ASN A 52 -38.34 -9.85 16.97
N SER A 53 -37.98 -10.90 16.24
CA SER A 53 -36.65 -11.46 16.33
C SER A 53 -35.71 -10.80 15.32
N GLU A 54 -34.57 -10.30 15.79
CA GLU A 54 -33.49 -9.75 14.98
C GLU A 54 -32.30 -10.70 14.95
N LYS A 55 -31.67 -10.84 13.78
CA LYS A 55 -30.38 -11.51 13.66
C LYS A 55 -29.28 -10.52 14.00
N ARG A 56 -28.54 -10.79 15.07
CA ARG A 56 -27.34 -10.00 15.43
C ARG A 56 -26.09 -10.85 15.29
N GLU A 57 -25.03 -10.24 14.81
CA GLU A 57 -23.72 -10.86 14.77
C GLU A 57 -23.03 -10.72 16.13
N VAL A 58 -22.68 -11.85 16.73
CA VAL A 58 -22.02 -11.90 18.03
C VAL A 58 -20.66 -12.56 17.86
N LEU A 59 -19.62 -11.95 18.41
CA LEU A 59 -18.31 -12.57 18.48
C LEU A 59 -18.31 -13.74 19.45
N LYS A 60 -17.89 -14.91 18.98
CA LYS A 60 -17.79 -16.13 19.78
C LYS A 60 -16.39 -16.71 19.69
N HIS A 61 -15.90 -17.30 20.78
CA HIS A 61 -14.64 -18.04 20.75
C HIS A 61 -14.78 -19.31 19.92
N ASN A 62 -13.74 -19.62 19.16
CA ASN A 62 -13.61 -20.91 18.50
C ASN A 62 -13.35 -22.00 19.56
N THR A 63 -13.78 -23.21 19.30
CA THR A 63 -13.42 -24.37 20.14
C THR A 63 -11.93 -24.67 20.01
N PRO A 64 -11.28 -25.30 21.02
CA PRO A 64 -9.87 -25.68 20.94
C PRO A 64 -9.54 -26.48 19.68
N LYS A 65 -10.42 -27.37 19.26
CA LYS A 65 -10.27 -28.15 18.02
C LYS A 65 -10.23 -27.26 16.78
N GLU A 66 -11.21 -26.34 16.62
CA GLU A 66 -11.23 -25.38 15.50
C GLU A 66 -10.00 -24.48 15.48
N ILE A 67 -9.45 -24.14 16.64
CA ILE A 67 -8.19 -23.37 16.76
C ILE A 67 -7.02 -24.19 16.24
N ILE A 68 -6.90 -25.44 16.69
CA ILE A 68 -5.83 -26.35 16.27
C ILE A 68 -5.89 -26.62 14.78
N ASP A 69 -7.08 -26.93 14.25
CA ASP A 69 -7.26 -27.22 12.83
C ASP A 69 -6.80 -26.02 11.97
N ARG A 70 -7.19 -24.80 12.35
CA ARG A 70 -6.78 -23.59 11.64
C ARG A 70 -5.28 -23.24 11.78
N ILE A 71 -4.65 -23.58 12.91
CA ILE A 71 -3.19 -23.47 13.08
C ILE A 71 -2.51 -24.45 12.14
N ASN A 72 -2.96 -25.69 12.09
CA ASN A 72 -2.39 -26.70 11.23
C ASN A 72 -2.54 -26.34 9.75
N ASP A 73 -3.70 -25.85 9.33
CA ASP A 73 -3.93 -25.37 7.96
C ASP A 73 -2.98 -24.19 7.62
N SER A 74 -2.76 -23.29 8.58
CA SER A 74 -1.83 -22.17 8.40
C SER A 74 -0.38 -22.63 8.32
N VAL A 75 0.03 -23.62 9.13
CA VAL A 75 1.37 -24.22 9.09
C VAL A 75 1.61 -24.96 7.79
N GLU A 76 0.62 -25.73 7.31
CA GLU A 76 0.71 -26.41 6.01
C GLU A 76 0.77 -25.43 4.83
N HIS A 77 -0.04 -24.37 4.89
CA HIS A 77 0.03 -23.30 3.90
C HIS A 77 1.41 -22.61 3.89
N TYR A 78 1.97 -22.37 5.09
CA TYR A 78 3.30 -21.77 5.24
C TYR A 78 4.42 -22.69 4.72
N LYS A 79 4.36 -23.99 5.04
CA LYS A 79 5.30 -24.99 4.48
C LYS A 79 5.24 -25.08 2.97
N LYS A 80 4.03 -25.00 2.41
CA LYS A 80 3.81 -25.00 0.95
C LYS A 80 4.34 -23.73 0.29
N ALA A 81 4.20 -22.58 0.96
CA ALA A 81 4.77 -21.32 0.51
C ALA A 81 6.31 -21.31 0.59
N MET A 82 6.92 -21.89 1.64
CA MET A 82 8.38 -22.02 1.75
C MET A 82 8.99 -22.95 0.70
N ASN A 83 8.22 -23.91 0.19
CA ASN A 83 8.66 -24.81 -0.89
C ASN A 83 8.48 -24.18 -2.29
N ASN A 84 7.71 -23.11 -2.40
CA ASN A 84 7.56 -22.30 -3.60
C ASN A 84 8.46 -21.08 -3.48
N THR A 85 9.72 -21.22 -3.83
CA THR A 85 10.62 -20.07 -3.97
C THR A 85 10.14 -19.22 -5.14
N LEU A 86 9.65 -18.02 -4.85
CA LEU A 86 9.40 -17.02 -5.88
C LEU A 86 10.74 -16.63 -6.49
N GLU A 87 10.93 -16.90 -7.75
CA GLU A 87 12.05 -16.38 -8.52
C GLU A 87 11.60 -15.06 -9.15
N PHE A 88 12.32 -13.98 -8.81
CA PHE A 88 12.14 -12.71 -9.52
C PHE A 88 12.67 -12.85 -10.92
N ARG A 89 12.10 -12.11 -11.87
CA ARG A 89 12.67 -11.99 -13.21
C ARG A 89 13.94 -11.16 -13.14
N ASP A 90 14.89 -11.39 -14.04
CA ASP A 90 16.20 -10.72 -14.05
C ASP A 90 16.06 -9.19 -13.92
N TYR A 91 15.12 -8.58 -14.67
CA TYR A 91 14.88 -7.14 -14.57
C TYR A 91 14.31 -6.70 -13.23
N GLN A 92 13.54 -7.56 -12.54
CA GLN A 92 13.02 -7.25 -11.20
C GLN A 92 14.15 -7.28 -10.18
N GLU A 93 15.08 -8.21 -10.27
CA GLU A 93 16.29 -8.26 -9.43
C GLU A 93 17.14 -7.02 -9.61
N ASP A 94 17.35 -6.58 -10.85
CA ASP A 94 18.06 -5.34 -11.17
C ASP A 94 17.37 -4.11 -10.58
N ILE A 95 16.03 -4.04 -10.69
CA ILE A 95 15.24 -2.94 -10.13
C ILE A 95 15.28 -2.97 -8.61
N ILE A 96 15.20 -4.15 -7.98
CA ILE A 96 15.31 -4.32 -6.53
C ILE A 96 16.67 -3.81 -6.04
N ALA A 97 17.76 -4.19 -6.67
CA ALA A 97 19.11 -3.75 -6.31
C ALA A 97 19.28 -2.23 -6.43
N LYS A 98 18.82 -1.63 -7.54
CA LYS A 98 18.82 -0.18 -7.76
C LYS A 98 17.92 0.53 -6.77
N GLY A 99 16.70 0.00 -6.54
CA GLY A 99 15.71 0.54 -5.61
C GLY A 99 16.20 0.56 -4.17
N LYS A 100 16.84 -0.52 -3.73
CA LYS A 100 17.53 -0.62 -2.44
C LYS A 100 18.54 0.52 -2.25
N THR A 101 19.38 0.76 -3.27
CA THR A 101 20.40 1.81 -3.23
C THR A 101 19.76 3.20 -3.10
N ILE A 102 18.77 3.51 -3.93
CA ILE A 102 18.09 4.82 -3.91
C ILE A 102 17.36 5.02 -2.59
N LEU A 103 16.58 4.03 -2.15
CA LEU A 103 15.76 4.14 -0.94
C LEU A 103 16.61 4.28 0.33
N SER A 104 17.73 3.57 0.42
CA SER A 104 18.67 3.70 1.53
C SER A 104 19.28 5.11 1.60
N ALA A 105 19.68 5.66 0.46
CA ALA A 105 20.33 6.97 0.39
C ALA A 105 19.34 8.14 0.53
N LYS A 106 18.17 8.05 -0.11
CA LYS A 106 17.21 9.16 -0.25
C LYS A 106 16.02 9.05 0.68
N LYS A 107 15.74 7.86 1.27
CA LYS A 107 14.52 7.53 2.05
C LYS A 107 13.23 7.63 1.24
N PHE A 108 13.34 7.81 -0.06
CA PHE A 108 12.24 7.94 -0.99
C PHE A 108 12.61 7.30 -2.32
N LEU A 109 11.67 6.52 -2.88
CA LEU A 109 11.78 5.89 -4.19
C LEU A 109 10.45 6.03 -4.94
N TYR A 110 10.52 6.34 -6.22
CA TYR A 110 9.38 6.31 -7.13
C TYR A 110 9.57 5.20 -8.16
N LEU A 111 8.73 4.17 -8.15
CA LEU A 111 8.71 3.12 -9.16
C LEU A 111 7.66 3.47 -10.23
N ALA A 112 8.12 4.06 -11.33
CA ALA A 112 7.32 4.40 -12.50
C ALA A 112 7.29 3.20 -13.46
N MET A 113 6.71 2.10 -13.00
CA MET A 113 6.64 0.84 -13.75
C MET A 113 5.25 0.67 -14.36
N GLU A 114 5.18 0.34 -15.66
CA GLU A 114 3.92 0.12 -16.35
C GLU A 114 3.13 -1.07 -15.77
N VAL A 115 1.85 -1.17 -16.14
CA VAL A 115 1.00 -2.29 -15.72
C VAL A 115 1.61 -3.62 -16.16
N ARG A 116 1.39 -4.70 -15.40
CA ARG A 116 1.90 -6.06 -15.65
C ARG A 116 3.41 -6.25 -15.53
N THR A 117 4.21 -5.23 -15.23
CA THR A 117 5.66 -5.36 -15.03
C THR A 117 6.03 -5.85 -13.62
N GLY A 118 5.05 -6.19 -12.78
CA GLY A 118 5.30 -6.76 -11.45
C GLY A 118 5.73 -5.75 -10.38
N LYS A 119 5.36 -4.46 -10.51
CA LYS A 119 5.76 -3.40 -9.56
C LYS A 119 5.42 -3.70 -8.10
N THR A 120 4.32 -4.42 -7.81
CA THR A 120 3.98 -4.84 -6.45
C THR A 120 5.06 -5.75 -5.87
N LEU A 121 5.32 -6.88 -6.53
CA LEU A 121 6.35 -7.85 -6.09
C LEU A 121 7.72 -7.20 -5.99
N THR A 122 8.11 -6.36 -6.97
CA THR A 122 9.37 -5.62 -6.94
C THR A 122 9.47 -4.71 -5.70
N SER A 123 8.39 -3.98 -5.37
CA SER A 123 8.37 -3.11 -4.19
C SER A 123 8.45 -3.89 -2.87
N LEU A 124 7.79 -5.05 -2.81
CA LEU A 124 7.86 -5.96 -1.66
C LEU A 124 9.26 -6.60 -1.53
N GLY A 125 9.89 -6.96 -2.66
CA GLY A 125 11.28 -7.44 -2.70
C GLY A 125 12.29 -6.41 -2.20
N ILE A 126 12.12 -5.13 -2.56
CA ILE A 126 12.96 -4.04 -2.02
C ILE A 126 12.82 -3.94 -0.51
N ALA A 127 11.60 -4.11 0.01
CA ALA A 127 11.33 -4.08 1.45
C ALA A 127 12.02 -5.24 2.18
N GLU A 128 12.00 -6.43 1.58
CA GLU A 128 12.70 -7.63 2.10
C GLU A 128 14.20 -7.41 2.16
N GLU A 129 14.79 -6.97 1.06
CA GLU A 129 16.23 -6.73 0.94
C GLU A 129 16.77 -5.65 1.90
N LEU A 130 15.92 -4.71 2.34
CA LEU A 130 16.28 -3.67 3.30
C LEU A 130 16.02 -4.07 4.76
N GLY A 131 15.42 -5.25 4.99
CA GLY A 131 15.18 -5.78 6.33
C GLY A 131 14.21 -4.96 7.17
N TYR A 132 13.24 -4.28 6.52
CA TYR A 132 12.18 -3.60 7.26
C TYR A 132 11.36 -4.59 8.08
N GLN A 133 10.79 -4.13 9.21
CA GLN A 133 10.00 -4.99 10.08
C GLN A 133 8.49 -4.71 9.93
N ASN A 134 8.11 -3.45 9.81
CA ASN A 134 6.72 -3.04 9.70
C ASN A 134 6.50 -2.25 8.40
N VAL A 135 5.79 -2.84 7.48
CA VAL A 135 5.51 -2.27 6.16
C VAL A 135 4.01 -2.00 6.01
N LEU A 136 3.66 -0.78 5.67
CA LEU A 136 2.30 -0.38 5.33
C LEU A 136 2.14 -0.26 3.82
N PHE A 137 1.20 -1.02 3.26
CA PHE A 137 0.86 -0.95 1.84
C PHE A 137 -0.50 -0.28 1.65
N ILE A 138 -0.51 0.89 1.01
CA ILE A 138 -1.71 1.69 0.77
C ILE A 138 -2.08 1.56 -0.70
N THR A 139 -3.29 1.09 -1.00
CA THR A 139 -3.76 0.86 -2.37
C THR A 139 -5.24 1.21 -2.54
N LYS A 140 -5.80 0.95 -3.73
CA LYS A 140 -7.24 1.02 -3.97
C LYS A 140 -7.93 -0.22 -3.38
N LYS A 141 -9.15 -0.09 -2.86
CA LYS A 141 -9.90 -1.21 -2.24
C LYS A 141 -9.97 -2.46 -3.15
N LYS A 142 -10.14 -2.26 -4.46
CA LYS A 142 -10.23 -3.36 -5.44
C LYS A 142 -8.90 -4.13 -5.60
N ALA A 143 -7.76 -3.51 -5.32
CA ALA A 143 -6.45 -4.14 -5.50
C ALA A 143 -5.95 -4.89 -4.25
N MET A 144 -6.59 -4.73 -3.09
CA MET A 144 -6.12 -5.34 -1.83
C MET A 144 -5.99 -6.87 -1.90
N SER A 145 -6.91 -7.56 -2.57
CA SER A 145 -6.85 -9.02 -2.73
C SER A 145 -5.67 -9.48 -3.59
N SER A 146 -5.36 -8.74 -4.64
CA SER A 146 -4.19 -9.01 -5.49
C SER A 146 -2.88 -8.82 -4.72
N ILE A 147 -2.77 -7.72 -3.95
CA ILE A 147 -1.59 -7.49 -3.09
C ILE A 147 -1.43 -8.59 -2.04
N THR A 148 -2.53 -9.07 -1.47
CA THR A 148 -2.50 -10.20 -0.52
C THR A 148 -2.00 -11.48 -1.20
N ALA A 149 -2.41 -11.76 -2.45
CA ALA A 149 -1.93 -12.90 -3.20
C ALA A 149 -0.42 -12.80 -3.50
N ASP A 150 0.05 -11.64 -3.94
CA ASP A 150 1.47 -11.36 -4.17
C ASP A 150 2.30 -11.51 -2.88
N THR A 151 1.75 -11.05 -1.75
CA THR A 151 2.39 -11.20 -0.43
C THR A 151 2.51 -12.66 -0.01
N ASN A 152 1.46 -13.45 -0.22
CA ASN A 152 1.47 -14.87 0.07
C ASN A 152 2.47 -15.64 -0.81
N LEU A 153 2.65 -15.19 -2.05
CA LEU A 153 3.62 -15.76 -2.98
C LEU A 153 5.06 -15.44 -2.57
N LEU A 154 5.33 -14.19 -2.17
CA LEU A 154 6.65 -13.76 -1.72
C LEU A 154 7.00 -14.32 -0.34
N CYS A 155 6.01 -14.50 0.53
CA CYS A 155 6.18 -14.91 1.92
C CYS A 155 7.23 -14.07 2.67
N PRO A 156 7.06 -12.73 2.76
CA PRO A 156 8.09 -11.82 3.23
C PRO A 156 8.45 -12.00 4.70
N SER A 157 9.66 -11.58 5.06
CA SER A 157 10.17 -11.65 6.43
C SER A 157 9.63 -10.58 7.38
N TYR A 158 8.86 -9.63 6.89
CA TYR A 158 8.31 -8.50 7.62
C TYR A 158 6.79 -8.58 7.76
N VAL A 159 6.27 -7.79 8.69
CA VAL A 159 4.81 -7.62 8.84
C VAL A 159 4.30 -6.66 7.78
N LEU A 160 3.43 -7.14 6.89
CA LEU A 160 2.75 -6.31 5.90
C LEU A 160 1.31 -6.04 6.32
N PHE A 161 0.94 -4.76 6.43
CA PHE A 161 -0.44 -4.34 6.63
C PHE A 161 -0.95 -3.65 5.37
N ILE A 162 -2.02 -4.19 4.77
CA ILE A 162 -2.61 -3.68 3.53
C ILE A 162 -3.87 -2.90 3.87
N ILE A 163 -3.97 -1.67 3.38
CA ILE A 163 -5.12 -0.79 3.63
C ILE A 163 -5.46 0.05 2.40
N ASN A 164 -6.72 0.46 2.27
CA ASN A 164 -7.08 1.42 1.24
C ASN A 164 -6.94 2.87 1.73
N TYR A 165 -6.77 3.80 0.80
CA TYR A 165 -6.59 5.23 1.09
C TYR A 165 -7.71 5.82 1.97
N GLU A 166 -8.95 5.43 1.72
CA GLU A 166 -10.14 5.95 2.40
C GLU A 166 -10.24 5.46 3.86
N SER A 167 -9.64 4.31 4.14
CA SER A 167 -9.63 3.70 5.47
C SER A 167 -8.35 3.96 6.26
N LEU A 168 -7.44 4.81 5.79
CA LEU A 168 -6.12 5.02 6.38
C LEU A 168 -6.18 5.43 7.87
N HIS A 169 -7.27 6.08 8.30
CA HIS A 169 -7.54 6.41 9.69
C HIS A 169 -7.72 5.18 10.62
N LYS A 170 -7.91 4.00 10.03
CA LYS A 170 -8.05 2.70 10.74
C LYS A 170 -6.74 1.93 10.80
N ALA A 171 -5.65 2.46 10.23
CA ALA A 171 -4.35 1.81 10.31
C ALA A 171 -3.92 1.67 11.77
N PRO A 172 -3.34 0.53 12.17
CA PRO A 172 -2.81 0.34 13.51
C PRO A 172 -1.83 1.44 13.91
N ASP A 173 -1.86 1.83 15.18
CA ASP A 173 -0.94 2.82 15.72
C ASP A 173 0.41 2.18 16.06
N VAL A 174 1.15 1.83 15.01
CA VAL A 174 2.51 1.29 15.08
C VAL A 174 3.46 2.18 14.31
N LYS A 175 4.74 2.08 14.60
CA LYS A 175 5.77 2.76 13.81
C LYS A 175 6.00 1.98 12.53
N TRP A 176 5.61 2.55 11.40
CA TRP A 176 5.87 2.00 10.08
C TRP A 176 7.29 2.36 9.63
N ASP A 177 8.11 1.36 9.31
CA ASP A 177 9.45 1.57 8.79
C ASP A 177 9.39 2.00 7.32
N LEU A 178 8.49 1.38 6.56
CA LEU A 178 8.23 1.66 5.16
C LEU A 178 6.73 1.88 4.90
N ILE A 179 6.40 2.88 4.09
CA ILE A 179 5.07 3.10 3.54
C ILE A 179 5.16 2.98 2.02
N ILE A 180 4.41 2.03 1.45
CA ILE A 180 4.27 1.84 0.01
C ILE A 180 2.90 2.41 -0.40
N CYS A 181 2.89 3.35 -1.35
CA CYS A 181 1.67 3.94 -1.88
C CYS A 181 1.48 3.52 -3.33
N ASP A 182 0.54 2.62 -3.56
CA ASP A 182 0.17 2.17 -4.90
C ASP A 182 -0.78 3.16 -5.57
N GLU A 183 -0.71 3.25 -6.90
CA GLU A 183 -1.46 4.23 -7.71
C GLU A 183 -1.27 5.67 -7.19
N ALA A 184 -0.01 6.03 -6.92
CA ALA A 184 0.37 7.29 -6.31
C ALA A 184 -0.11 8.53 -7.07
N HIS A 185 -0.34 8.43 -8.39
CA HIS A 185 -0.94 9.49 -9.19
C HIS A 185 -2.27 9.96 -8.62
N GLY A 186 -3.04 9.08 -7.96
CA GLY A 186 -4.30 9.43 -7.30
C GLY A 186 -4.15 10.37 -6.08
N MET A 187 -2.92 10.61 -5.60
CA MET A 187 -2.64 11.66 -4.61
C MET A 187 -2.38 13.02 -5.28
N GLY A 188 -2.00 13.02 -6.57
CA GLY A 188 -1.70 14.21 -7.34
C GLY A 188 -2.93 15.08 -7.48
N SER A 189 -2.82 16.34 -7.11
CA SER A 189 -3.80 17.37 -7.35
C SER A 189 -3.13 18.73 -7.26
N TYR A 190 -3.72 19.74 -7.86
CA TYR A 190 -3.22 21.10 -7.80
C TYR A 190 -4.38 22.11 -7.87
N PRO A 191 -4.24 23.33 -7.33
CA PRO A 191 -3.10 23.83 -6.57
C PRO A 191 -3.05 23.32 -5.11
N LYS A 192 -4.10 22.69 -4.60
CA LYS A 192 -4.20 22.19 -3.22
C LYS A 192 -4.02 20.68 -3.17
N PRO A 193 -3.40 20.14 -2.10
CA PRO A 193 -3.25 18.69 -1.95
C PRO A 193 -4.59 17.99 -1.77
N SER A 194 -4.73 16.81 -2.35
CA SER A 194 -5.89 15.93 -2.13
C SER A 194 -5.99 15.48 -0.68
N ASN A 195 -7.15 15.01 -0.24
CA ASN A 195 -7.31 14.45 1.10
C ASN A 195 -6.44 13.20 1.29
N ARG A 196 -6.27 12.38 0.25
CA ARG A 196 -5.34 11.23 0.26
C ARG A 196 -3.91 11.69 0.54
N ALA A 197 -3.41 12.70 -0.20
CA ALA A 197 -2.08 13.24 0.00
C ALA A 197 -1.88 13.79 1.41
N LYS A 198 -2.87 14.50 1.98
CA LYS A 198 -2.83 15.02 3.35
C LYS A 198 -2.73 13.90 4.39
N SER A 199 -3.55 12.85 4.26
CA SER A 199 -3.57 11.72 5.20
C SER A 199 -2.27 10.93 5.16
N VAL A 200 -1.75 10.62 3.97
CA VAL A 200 -0.47 9.93 3.78
C VAL A 200 0.68 10.78 4.35
N LYS A 201 0.73 12.08 4.04
CA LYS A 201 1.73 13.01 4.59
C LYS A 201 1.73 13.03 6.11
N ALA A 202 0.57 13.11 6.74
CA ALA A 202 0.46 13.12 8.20
C ALA A 202 1.03 11.82 8.81
N LEU A 203 0.76 10.68 8.18
CA LEU A 203 1.27 9.39 8.62
C LEU A 203 2.79 9.28 8.46
N ILE A 204 3.34 9.69 7.32
CA ILE A 204 4.78 9.72 7.07
C ILE A 204 5.50 10.60 8.10
N ALA A 205 4.96 11.79 8.39
CA ALA A 205 5.52 12.71 9.38
C ALA A 205 5.51 12.11 10.80
N LYS A 206 4.43 11.39 11.17
CA LYS A 206 4.30 10.73 12.46
C LYS A 206 5.33 9.60 12.62
N CYS A 207 5.47 8.74 11.61
CA CYS A 207 6.30 7.53 11.69
C CYS A 207 7.75 7.77 11.27
N LYS A 208 8.03 8.85 10.53
CA LYS A 208 9.34 9.11 9.87
C LYS A 208 9.76 7.97 8.93
N SER A 209 8.78 7.36 8.29
CA SER A 209 8.94 6.19 7.43
C SER A 209 9.76 6.50 6.17
N HIS A 210 10.43 5.49 5.63
CA HIS A 210 10.83 5.50 4.23
C HIS A 210 9.58 5.34 3.35
N VAL A 211 9.65 5.78 2.09
CA VAL A 211 8.48 5.82 1.21
C VAL A 211 8.80 5.26 -0.17
N ILE A 212 7.95 4.36 -0.65
CA ILE A 212 7.92 3.95 -2.06
C ILE A 212 6.58 4.39 -2.66
N LEU A 213 6.63 5.10 -3.78
CA LEU A 213 5.46 5.42 -4.59
C LEU A 213 5.45 4.53 -5.83
N LEU A 214 4.30 3.96 -6.16
CA LEU A 214 4.10 3.12 -7.33
C LEU A 214 3.08 3.77 -8.27
N SER A 215 3.41 3.89 -9.55
CA SER A 215 2.47 4.29 -10.59
C SER A 215 2.95 3.84 -11.97
N GLY A 216 2.04 3.39 -12.82
CA GLY A 216 2.31 3.18 -14.24
C GLY A 216 2.23 4.49 -15.05
N THR A 217 1.50 5.47 -14.55
CA THR A 217 1.26 6.78 -15.16
C THR A 217 1.43 7.88 -14.11
N PRO A 218 2.64 8.35 -13.82
CA PRO A 218 2.90 9.29 -12.73
C PRO A 218 2.13 10.61 -12.83
N THR A 219 1.96 11.13 -14.04
CA THR A 219 1.37 12.46 -14.32
C THR A 219 0.35 12.39 -15.46
N PRO A 220 -0.79 11.67 -15.28
CA PRO A 220 -1.70 11.36 -16.38
C PRO A 220 -2.37 12.61 -17.01
N GLU A 221 -2.58 13.65 -16.23
CA GLU A 221 -3.27 14.86 -16.71
C GLU A 221 -2.32 16.06 -16.87
N SER A 222 -1.34 16.19 -15.98
CA SER A 222 -0.40 17.34 -15.97
C SER A 222 0.81 17.02 -15.12
N TYR A 223 1.97 17.52 -15.50
CA TYR A 223 3.18 17.44 -14.70
C TYR A 223 3.10 18.21 -13.36
N SER A 224 2.14 19.13 -13.23
CA SER A 224 1.87 19.80 -11.94
C SER A 224 1.41 18.84 -10.85
N MET A 225 0.86 17.68 -11.22
CA MET A 225 0.37 16.65 -10.27
C MET A 225 1.48 16.08 -9.40
N ILE A 226 2.73 16.07 -9.90
CA ILE A 226 3.85 15.42 -9.20
C ILE A 226 4.16 16.12 -7.87
N TYR A 227 3.95 17.44 -7.78
CA TYR A 227 4.28 18.20 -6.59
C TYR A 227 3.60 17.65 -5.33
N HIS A 228 2.28 17.46 -5.37
CA HIS A 228 1.54 16.98 -4.20
C HIS A 228 1.61 15.47 -3.96
N GLN A 229 2.06 14.70 -4.95
CA GLN A 229 2.36 13.28 -4.72
C GLN A 229 3.53 13.12 -3.75
N VAL A 230 4.56 13.97 -3.87
CA VAL A 230 5.80 13.83 -3.11
C VAL A 230 5.96 14.85 -2.00
N TYR A 231 5.18 15.94 -2.01
CA TYR A 231 5.25 16.98 -0.99
C TYR A 231 4.93 16.44 0.40
N GLY A 232 5.87 16.55 1.30
CA GLY A 232 5.77 16.02 2.68
C GLY A 232 6.45 14.69 2.88
N ILE A 233 7.01 14.10 1.82
CA ILE A 233 7.96 13.01 1.93
C ILE A 233 9.32 13.61 2.32
N PRO A 234 10.01 13.10 3.37
CA PRO A 234 11.35 13.56 3.70
C PRO A 234 12.30 13.42 2.50
N ASN A 235 13.14 14.42 2.30
CA ASN A 235 14.12 14.49 1.21
C ASN A 235 13.51 14.49 -0.21
N ASN A 236 12.23 14.87 -0.35
CA ASN A 236 11.62 14.97 -1.67
C ASN A 236 12.33 16.04 -2.54
N PRO A 237 12.27 15.90 -3.87
CA PRO A 237 12.99 16.80 -4.79
C PRO A 237 12.49 18.25 -4.77
N PHE A 238 11.31 18.51 -4.24
CA PHE A 238 10.69 19.85 -4.20
C PHE A 238 10.78 20.51 -2.81
N HIS A 239 11.61 20.00 -1.92
CA HIS A 239 11.74 20.52 -0.54
C HIS A 239 12.19 21.99 -0.48
N SER A 240 12.83 22.52 -1.53
CA SER A 240 13.24 23.92 -1.62
C SER A 240 12.08 24.89 -1.82
N PHE A 241 10.92 24.42 -2.27
CA PHE A 241 9.72 25.25 -2.44
C PHE A 241 8.90 25.28 -1.16
N LYS A 242 8.53 26.49 -0.73
CA LYS A 242 7.73 26.67 0.51
C LYS A 242 6.32 26.06 0.38
N ASN A 243 5.73 26.10 -0.81
CA ASN A 243 4.40 25.59 -1.11
C ASN A 243 4.23 25.42 -2.63
N PHE A 244 3.07 24.89 -3.03
CA PHE A 244 2.74 24.72 -4.46
C PHE A 244 2.80 26.01 -5.27
N TYR A 245 2.37 27.14 -4.71
CA TYR A 245 2.37 28.41 -5.45
C TYR A 245 3.79 28.92 -5.72
N ASP A 246 4.71 28.61 -4.83
CA ASP A 246 6.13 28.92 -5.01
C ASP A 246 6.75 28.06 -6.13
N PHE A 247 6.43 26.76 -6.14
CA PHE A 247 6.73 25.85 -7.24
C PHE A 247 6.10 26.33 -8.56
N ALA A 248 4.82 26.69 -8.54
CA ALA A 248 4.09 27.11 -9.73
C ALA A 248 4.64 28.40 -10.35
N ARG A 249 5.07 29.37 -9.54
CA ARG A 249 5.73 30.59 -10.05
C ARG A 249 6.98 30.31 -10.85
N LYS A 250 7.69 29.24 -10.53
CA LYS A 250 8.93 28.88 -11.21
C LYS A 250 8.71 27.95 -12.41
N HIS A 251 7.72 27.05 -12.33
CA HIS A 251 7.61 25.93 -13.25
C HIS A 251 6.29 25.87 -14.02
N VAL A 252 5.24 26.58 -13.61
CA VAL A 252 3.91 26.44 -14.23
C VAL A 252 3.53 27.72 -14.97
N ARG A 253 3.12 27.58 -16.22
CA ARG A 253 2.50 28.66 -16.94
C ARG A 253 1.04 28.79 -16.50
N VAL A 254 0.80 29.73 -15.57
CA VAL A 254 -0.55 29.95 -15.03
C VAL A 254 -1.41 30.67 -16.04
N LYS A 255 -2.55 30.05 -16.41
CA LYS A 255 -3.55 30.63 -17.30
C LYS A 255 -4.78 31.04 -16.49
N GLU A 256 -5.44 32.10 -16.91
CA GLU A 256 -6.75 32.49 -16.38
C GLU A 256 -7.83 31.96 -17.29
N ILE A 257 -8.75 31.18 -16.75
CA ILE A 257 -9.92 30.64 -17.44
C ILE A 257 -11.17 31.20 -16.80
N LYS A 258 -12.16 31.56 -17.64
CA LYS A 258 -13.46 32.08 -17.19
C LYS A 258 -14.44 30.91 -17.06
N ILE A 259 -14.89 30.61 -15.85
CA ILE A 259 -15.90 29.60 -15.57
C ILE A 259 -17.07 30.26 -14.84
N ASN A 260 -18.27 30.14 -15.40
CA ASN A 260 -19.50 30.74 -14.83
C ASN A 260 -19.36 32.25 -14.52
N GLY A 261 -18.67 32.99 -15.40
CA GLY A 261 -18.46 34.42 -15.24
C GLY A 261 -17.31 34.83 -14.31
N LEU A 262 -16.70 33.92 -13.56
CA LEU A 262 -15.59 34.16 -12.67
C LEU A 262 -14.25 33.72 -13.27
N PHE A 263 -13.18 34.49 -13.02
CA PHE A 263 -11.83 34.12 -13.44
C PHE A 263 -11.22 33.17 -12.44
N HIS A 264 -10.73 32.03 -12.93
CA HIS A 264 -10.02 31.00 -12.16
C HIS A 264 -8.62 30.81 -12.71
N LYS A 265 -7.64 30.68 -11.83
CA LYS A 265 -6.27 30.33 -12.21
C LYS A 265 -6.16 28.83 -12.46
N ASN A 266 -5.73 28.49 -13.67
CA ASN A 266 -5.41 27.13 -14.04
C ASN A 266 -3.90 26.88 -13.94
N TYR A 267 -3.52 25.76 -13.37
CA TYR A 267 -2.13 25.36 -13.07
C TYR A 267 -1.74 24.05 -13.78
N ASP A 268 -2.39 23.68 -14.85
CA ASP A 268 -2.16 22.45 -15.60
C ASP A 268 -0.93 22.48 -16.53
N ASP A 269 -0.44 23.67 -16.89
CA ASP A 269 0.61 23.87 -17.88
C ASP A 269 2.01 23.89 -17.24
N ALA A 270 2.41 22.75 -16.66
CA ALA A 270 3.79 22.51 -16.23
C ALA A 270 4.57 21.78 -17.33
N PRO A 271 5.82 22.15 -17.64
CA PRO A 271 6.65 21.48 -18.63
C PRO A 271 7.14 20.12 -18.11
N GLU A 272 7.44 19.20 -19.03
CA GLU A 272 8.00 17.89 -18.74
C GLU A 272 9.32 17.97 -17.92
N SER A 273 10.09 19.02 -18.11
CA SER A 273 11.36 19.25 -17.38
C SER A 273 11.20 19.28 -15.84
N VAL A 274 9.97 19.43 -15.33
CA VAL A 274 9.66 19.23 -13.90
C VAL A 274 10.03 17.81 -13.45
N MET A 275 9.93 16.83 -14.34
CA MET A 275 10.27 15.44 -14.03
C MET A 275 11.79 15.21 -13.88
N ASP A 276 12.63 16.14 -14.34
CA ASP A 276 14.07 16.05 -14.14
C ASP A 276 14.44 16.05 -12.64
N TYR A 277 13.68 16.75 -11.82
CA TYR A 277 13.84 16.71 -10.36
C TYR A 277 13.59 15.33 -9.78
N MET A 278 12.74 14.53 -10.43
CA MET A 278 12.36 13.20 -9.99
C MET A 278 13.38 12.13 -10.41
N LYS A 279 14.16 12.35 -11.47
CA LYS A 279 15.10 11.37 -12.03
C LYS A 279 15.99 10.67 -10.98
N PRO A 280 16.61 11.38 -10.00
CA PRO A 280 17.45 10.74 -8.97
C PRO A 280 16.71 9.84 -7.99
N TYR A 281 15.38 9.85 -8.01
CA TYR A 281 14.49 9.13 -7.10
C TYR A 281 13.64 8.08 -7.82
N THR A 282 13.70 8.04 -9.16
CA THR A 282 12.77 7.27 -9.98
C THR A 282 13.48 6.14 -10.72
N ILE A 283 12.85 4.97 -10.69
CA ILE A 283 13.14 3.89 -11.63
C ILE A 283 11.92 3.74 -12.52
N ALA A 284 12.11 3.96 -13.82
CA ALA A 284 11.08 3.73 -14.83
C ALA A 284 11.31 2.37 -15.50
N TYR A 285 10.23 1.68 -15.84
CA TYR A 285 10.30 0.42 -16.58
C TYR A 285 9.01 0.18 -17.36
N THR A 286 9.14 -0.08 -18.65
CA THR A 286 8.02 -0.23 -19.58
C THR A 286 7.67 -1.69 -19.84
N GLN A 287 6.48 -1.93 -20.37
CA GLN A 287 6.08 -3.27 -20.83
C GLN A 287 6.96 -3.75 -21.98
N ALA A 288 7.39 -2.84 -22.86
CA ALA A 288 8.26 -3.17 -23.98
C ALA A 288 9.63 -3.69 -23.49
N GLU A 289 10.24 -3.03 -22.49
CA GLU A 289 11.47 -3.49 -21.84
C GLU A 289 11.29 -4.85 -21.16
N ALA A 290 10.09 -5.14 -20.64
CA ALA A 290 9.75 -6.43 -20.05
C ALA A 290 9.49 -7.53 -21.08
N GLY A 291 9.62 -7.23 -22.38
CA GLY A 291 9.43 -8.20 -23.47
C GLY A 291 7.96 -8.47 -23.82
N PHE A 292 7.02 -7.69 -23.29
CA PHE A 292 5.62 -7.82 -23.69
C PHE A 292 5.40 -7.22 -25.08
N LYS A 293 4.93 -8.02 -26.01
CA LYS A 293 4.42 -7.52 -27.30
C LYS A 293 2.99 -7.02 -27.06
N VAL A 294 2.82 -5.70 -27.01
CA VAL A 294 1.50 -5.07 -26.88
C VAL A 294 1.03 -4.73 -28.27
N ASP A 295 0.11 -5.53 -28.80
CA ASP A 295 -0.61 -5.20 -30.04
C ASP A 295 -1.92 -4.52 -29.62
N THR A 296 -1.88 -3.20 -29.43
CA THR A 296 -3.05 -2.41 -29.02
C THR A 296 -3.71 -1.86 -30.29
N GLN A 297 -4.87 -2.37 -30.64
CA GLN A 297 -5.73 -1.77 -31.66
C GLN A 297 -6.71 -0.82 -30.98
N GLU A 298 -6.62 0.47 -31.32
CA GLU A 298 -7.55 1.46 -30.81
C GLU A 298 -8.76 1.52 -31.76
N HIS A 299 -9.94 1.13 -31.26
CA HIS A 299 -11.21 1.29 -31.95
C HIS A 299 -11.95 2.50 -31.38
N VAL A 300 -12.01 3.58 -32.16
CA VAL A 300 -12.79 4.77 -31.80
C VAL A 300 -14.25 4.54 -32.24
N LEU A 301 -15.14 4.42 -31.29
CA LEU A 301 -16.58 4.36 -31.53
C LEU A 301 -17.18 5.78 -31.37
N TYR A 302 -17.73 6.32 -32.43
CA TYR A 302 -18.51 7.54 -32.36
C TYR A 302 -19.96 7.18 -32.05
N VAL A 303 -20.51 7.77 -31.01
CA VAL A 303 -21.92 7.64 -30.64
C VAL A 303 -22.57 9.02 -30.76
N ASP A 304 -23.57 9.13 -31.62
CA ASP A 304 -24.39 10.32 -31.67
C ASP A 304 -25.24 10.38 -30.40
N MET A 305 -25.04 11.41 -29.59
CA MET A 305 -25.92 11.67 -28.46
C MET A 305 -27.20 12.34 -29.03
N ASN A 306 -28.31 11.63 -28.93
CA ASN A 306 -29.61 12.24 -29.19
C ASN A 306 -29.90 13.29 -28.12
N ASP A 307 -30.34 14.47 -28.59
CA ASP A 307 -30.78 15.61 -27.77
C ASP A 307 -31.94 15.26 -26.83
#